data_fe58c4fac2d83efec3aa2ab3c9c69ac8
#
_entry.id   fe58c4fac2d83efec3aa2ab3c9c69ac8
#
_cell.length_a   1.000
_cell.length_b   1.000
_cell.length_c   1.000
_cell.angle_alpha   90.00
_cell.angle_beta   90.00
_cell.angle_gamma   90.00
#
_symmetry.space_group_name_H-M   'P 1'
#
loop_
_entity.id
_entity.type
_entity.pdbx_description
1 polymer ?
#
loop_
_entity_poly.entity_id
_entity_poly.type
_entity_poly.pdbx_seq_one_letter_code
_entity_poly.pdbx_strand_id
1 'polypeptide(L)'
;MYEIEIKAWDKEPARTEKLTAAFAEYEGFFDKSDVYYKQKAPPKQSVRLRLEKSFVDGKEPVEKNWVTYKQKETRDGGLEVNKEIEFEVSDGNSFLNMLEGLGFELSLKKHKKTKSYHYKEFHIELVEIESLGNFVEIETLQEDENPETVKRLQNALYEVLEKCGISKEAVEKRYYSELLRQQAKK
;
A
#
# COMPACT_ATOMS: atom_id res chain seq x y z
N MET A 1 -15.50 -1.17 -1.56
CA MET A 1 -14.71 -2.39 -1.45
C MET A 1 -13.82 -2.26 -0.22
N TYR A 2 -13.51 -3.34 0.46
CA TYR A 2 -12.62 -3.36 1.63
C TYR A 2 -11.31 -4.01 1.22
N GLU A 3 -10.20 -3.34 1.50
CA GLU A 3 -8.86 -3.89 1.42
C GLU A 3 -8.48 -4.44 2.79
N ILE A 4 -8.07 -5.69 2.83
CA ILE A 4 -7.57 -6.37 4.04
C ILE A 4 -6.09 -6.64 3.81
N GLU A 5 -5.23 -5.97 4.59
CA GLU A 5 -3.79 -5.87 4.34
C GLU A 5 -2.99 -6.12 5.63
N ILE A 6 -1.83 -6.73 5.46
CA ILE A 6 -0.73 -6.68 6.43
C ILE A 6 0.52 -6.16 5.74
N LYS A 7 1.38 -5.47 6.50
CA LYS A 7 2.73 -5.11 6.06
C LYS A 7 3.76 -5.52 7.10
N ALA A 8 4.90 -5.97 6.65
CA ALA A 8 5.98 -6.43 7.51
C ALA A 8 7.32 -5.86 7.04
N TRP A 9 8.23 -5.64 7.98
CA TRP A 9 9.61 -5.27 7.68
C TRP A 9 10.33 -6.42 6.97
N ASP A 10 11.01 -6.10 5.86
CA ASP A 10 11.87 -7.04 5.16
C ASP A 10 13.35 -6.68 5.36
N LYS A 11 14.07 -7.54 6.07
CA LYS A 11 15.50 -7.38 6.35
C LYS A 11 16.40 -8.09 5.33
N GLU A 12 15.83 -8.95 4.50
CA GLU A 12 16.56 -9.78 3.54
C GLU A 12 15.89 -9.77 2.15
N PRO A 13 15.71 -8.60 1.49
CA PRO A 13 14.85 -8.44 0.32
C PRO A 13 15.20 -9.38 -0.85
N ALA A 14 16.49 -9.66 -1.07
CA ALA A 14 16.91 -10.60 -2.11
C ALA A 14 16.47 -12.06 -1.83
N ARG A 15 16.45 -12.47 -0.56
CA ARG A 15 15.95 -13.78 -0.15
C ARG A 15 14.44 -13.85 -0.25
N THR A 16 13.77 -12.82 0.23
CA THR A 16 12.31 -12.69 0.18
C THR A 16 11.80 -12.73 -1.26
N GLU A 17 12.44 -12.00 -2.17
CA GLU A 17 12.11 -12.03 -3.59
C GLU A 17 12.25 -13.44 -4.19
N LYS A 18 13.36 -14.13 -3.92
CA LYS A 18 13.59 -15.50 -4.40
C LYS A 18 12.51 -16.47 -3.89
N LEU A 19 12.12 -16.36 -2.63
CA LEU A 19 11.09 -17.21 -2.04
C LEU A 19 9.72 -16.91 -2.63
N THR A 20 9.35 -15.63 -2.77
CA THR A 20 8.08 -15.20 -3.35
C THR A 20 7.94 -15.65 -4.81
N ALA A 21 8.97 -15.46 -5.62
CA ALA A 21 8.98 -15.89 -7.02
C ALA A 21 8.88 -17.41 -7.21
N ALA A 22 9.12 -18.20 -6.18
CA ALA A 22 9.01 -19.66 -6.26
C ALA A 22 7.56 -20.15 -6.20
N PHE A 23 6.58 -19.34 -5.73
CA PHE A 23 5.19 -19.76 -5.57
C PHE A 23 4.16 -18.76 -6.11
N ALA A 24 4.55 -17.52 -6.40
CA ALA A 24 3.68 -16.45 -6.86
C ALA A 24 4.06 -16.00 -8.28
N GLU A 25 3.06 -15.56 -9.05
CA GLU A 25 3.23 -15.05 -10.40
C GLU A 25 3.66 -13.59 -10.36
N TYR A 26 4.76 -13.26 -11.05
CA TYR A 26 5.25 -11.89 -11.17
C TYR A 26 4.37 -11.07 -12.12
N GLU A 27 3.90 -9.92 -11.67
CA GLU A 27 3.01 -9.03 -12.44
C GLU A 27 3.75 -7.82 -13.03
N GLY A 28 4.85 -7.40 -12.40
CA GLY A 28 5.61 -6.26 -12.89
C GLY A 28 6.31 -5.45 -11.80
N PHE A 29 7.02 -4.42 -12.25
CA PHE A 29 7.64 -3.41 -11.40
C PHE A 29 6.84 -2.11 -11.49
N PHE A 30 6.64 -1.44 -10.35
CA PHE A 30 5.89 -0.20 -10.25
C PHE A 30 6.70 0.85 -9.48
N ASP A 31 6.80 2.03 -10.07
CA ASP A 31 7.36 3.23 -9.43
C ASP A 31 6.18 4.14 -9.05
N LYS A 32 5.98 4.37 -7.75
CA LYS A 32 4.77 5.01 -7.20
C LYS A 32 5.16 6.27 -6.41
N SER A 33 4.77 7.43 -6.93
CA SER A 33 4.92 8.73 -6.26
C SER A 33 3.60 9.18 -5.68
N ASP A 34 3.47 9.17 -4.36
CA ASP A 34 2.26 9.51 -3.62
C ASP A 34 2.32 10.92 -3.04
N VAL A 35 1.27 11.70 -3.23
CA VAL A 35 1.06 13.00 -2.59
C VAL A 35 -0.22 12.94 -1.78
N TYR A 36 -0.12 13.22 -0.48
CA TYR A 36 -1.26 13.22 0.43
C TYR A 36 -1.69 14.63 0.77
N TYR A 37 -2.95 14.92 0.52
CA TYR A 37 -3.62 16.14 0.93
C TYR A 37 -4.60 15.85 2.05
N LYS A 38 -4.76 16.78 2.99
CA LYS A 38 -5.70 16.62 4.09
C LYS A 38 -6.46 17.90 4.37
N GLN A 39 -7.67 17.79 4.87
CA GLN A 39 -8.48 18.91 5.32
C GLN A 39 -7.86 19.61 6.53
N LYS A 40 -7.92 20.95 6.57
CA LYS A 40 -7.48 21.78 7.72
C LYS A 40 -8.39 21.60 8.93
N ALA A 41 -9.70 21.58 8.69
CA ALA A 41 -10.73 21.44 9.71
C ALA A 41 -11.17 19.97 9.92
N PRO A 42 -11.66 19.60 11.11
CA PRO A 42 -12.32 18.31 11.33
C PRO A 42 -13.58 18.11 10.46
N PRO A 43 -13.86 16.88 10.03
CA PRO A 43 -13.04 15.67 10.15
C PRO A 43 -11.83 15.74 9.22
N LYS A 44 -10.62 15.56 9.73
CA LYS A 44 -9.36 15.70 8.96
C LYS A 44 -9.17 14.57 7.94
N GLN A 45 -10.05 14.51 6.96
CA GLN A 45 -9.99 13.52 5.89
C GLN A 45 -8.75 13.75 5.01
N SER A 46 -8.20 12.66 4.50
CA SER A 46 -7.02 12.66 3.64
C SER A 46 -7.34 12.01 2.30
N VAL A 47 -6.83 12.63 1.24
CA VAL A 47 -6.89 12.12 -0.12
C VAL A 47 -5.47 11.91 -0.63
N ARG A 48 -5.20 10.80 -1.30
CA ARG A 48 -3.94 10.51 -1.98
C ARG A 48 -4.11 10.71 -3.47
N LEU A 49 -3.18 11.42 -4.10
CA LEU A 49 -2.91 11.28 -5.53
C LEU A 49 -1.63 10.47 -5.68
N ARG A 50 -1.67 9.42 -6.50
CA ARG A 50 -0.53 8.59 -6.88
C ARG A 50 -0.25 8.77 -8.36
N LEU A 51 0.97 9.18 -8.71
CA LEU A 51 1.52 8.95 -10.03
C LEU A 51 2.20 7.57 -10.01
N GLU A 52 1.70 6.67 -10.83
CA GLU A 52 2.21 5.30 -10.96
C GLU A 52 2.77 5.08 -12.35
N LYS A 53 4.02 4.61 -12.42
CA LYS A 53 4.65 4.10 -13.62
C LYS A 53 4.75 2.59 -13.51
N SER A 54 4.11 1.87 -14.42
CA SER A 54 4.14 0.41 -14.46
C SER A 54 5.09 -0.07 -15.56
N PHE A 55 5.89 -1.07 -15.22
CA PHE A 55 6.84 -1.75 -16.09
C PHE A 55 6.51 -3.24 -16.07
N VAL A 56 5.79 -3.69 -17.09
CA VAL A 56 5.36 -5.09 -17.23
C VAL A 56 6.11 -5.69 -18.41
N ASP A 57 6.65 -6.89 -18.24
CA ASP A 57 7.44 -7.55 -19.25
C ASP A 57 6.69 -7.65 -20.59
N GLY A 58 7.38 -7.27 -21.67
CA GLY A 58 6.83 -7.28 -23.03
C GLY A 58 5.81 -6.17 -23.33
N LYS A 59 5.64 -5.18 -22.44
CA LYS A 59 4.76 -4.02 -22.66
C LYS A 59 5.53 -2.72 -22.54
N GLU A 60 5.06 -1.69 -23.25
CA GLU A 60 5.56 -0.32 -23.05
C GLU A 60 5.17 0.16 -21.63
N PRO A 61 6.03 0.96 -20.98
CA PRO A 61 5.70 1.56 -19.68
C PRO A 61 4.44 2.42 -19.77
N VAL A 62 3.60 2.31 -18.74
CA VAL A 62 2.35 3.08 -18.65
C VAL A 62 2.37 3.96 -17.42
N GLU A 63 1.95 5.22 -17.57
CA GLU A 63 1.76 6.16 -16.46
C GLU A 63 0.28 6.38 -16.21
N LYS A 64 -0.11 6.34 -14.93
CA LYS A 64 -1.49 6.60 -14.47
C LYS A 64 -1.52 7.46 -13.23
N ASN A 65 -2.57 8.25 -13.10
CA ASN A 65 -2.85 9.02 -11.90
C ASN A 65 -4.04 8.41 -11.17
N TRP A 66 -3.79 7.87 -9.97
CA TRP A 66 -4.81 7.28 -9.11
C TRP A 66 -5.16 8.20 -7.95
N VAL A 67 -6.44 8.48 -7.78
CA VAL A 67 -6.96 9.19 -6.62
C VAL A 67 -7.55 8.18 -5.66
N THR A 68 -7.09 8.18 -4.42
CA THR A 68 -7.57 7.26 -3.38
C THR A 68 -8.05 8.03 -2.16
N TYR A 69 -9.28 7.77 -1.74
CA TYR A 69 -9.80 8.09 -0.42
C TYR A 69 -9.91 6.82 0.40
N LYS A 70 -9.21 6.77 1.54
CA LYS A 70 -9.11 5.58 2.39
C LYS A 70 -9.62 5.87 3.79
N GLN A 71 -10.68 5.18 4.20
CA GLN A 71 -11.10 5.12 5.60
C GLN A 71 -10.33 3.99 6.28
N LYS A 72 -9.38 4.38 7.12
CA LYS A 72 -8.40 3.47 7.70
C LYS A 72 -8.86 2.92 9.03
N GLU A 73 -8.74 1.61 9.21
CA GLU A 73 -8.92 0.91 10.47
C GLU A 73 -7.78 -0.09 10.67
N THR A 74 -7.17 -0.09 11.85
CA THR A 74 -6.18 -1.11 12.23
C THR A 74 -6.78 -1.98 13.30
N ARG A 75 -6.77 -3.30 13.10
CA ARG A 75 -7.26 -4.33 14.02
C ARG A 75 -6.09 -5.06 14.68
N ASP A 76 -6.40 -6.00 15.56
CA ASP A 76 -5.40 -6.78 16.29
C ASP A 76 -4.39 -7.46 15.36
N GLY A 77 -3.14 -7.54 15.83
CA GLY A 77 -2.04 -8.13 15.07
C GLY A 77 -1.46 -7.25 13.96
N GLY A 78 -1.92 -5.99 13.80
CA GLY A 78 -1.46 -5.08 12.75
C GLY A 78 -2.15 -5.30 11.41
N LEU A 79 -3.32 -5.96 11.42
CA LEU A 79 -4.18 -6.08 10.27
C LEU A 79 -4.82 -4.73 9.95
N GLU A 80 -4.67 -4.25 8.73
CA GLU A 80 -5.39 -3.10 8.20
C GLU A 80 -6.66 -3.58 7.48
N VAL A 81 -7.81 -2.99 7.83
CA VAL A 81 -9.10 -3.20 7.15
C VAL A 81 -9.58 -1.83 6.71
N ASN A 82 -9.42 -1.54 5.43
CA ASN A 82 -9.60 -0.20 4.93
C ASN A 82 -10.75 -0.18 3.91
N LYS A 83 -11.72 0.73 4.09
CA LYS A 83 -12.68 1.02 3.02
C LYS A 83 -12.07 2.01 2.06
N GLU A 84 -11.96 1.62 0.78
CA GLU A 84 -11.36 2.44 -0.25
C GLU A 84 -12.33 2.88 -1.33
N ILE A 85 -12.14 4.11 -1.79
CA ILE A 85 -12.68 4.63 -3.05
C ILE A 85 -11.46 5.04 -3.87
N GLU A 86 -11.26 4.38 -5.00
CA GLU A 86 -10.16 4.65 -5.91
C GLU A 86 -10.66 4.83 -7.35
N PHE A 87 -10.10 5.79 -8.06
CA PHE A 87 -10.40 6.05 -9.47
C PHE A 87 -9.23 6.74 -10.16
N GLU A 88 -9.16 6.59 -11.49
CA GLU A 88 -8.15 7.23 -12.33
C GLU A 88 -8.57 8.64 -12.71
N VAL A 89 -7.60 9.57 -12.76
CA VAL A 89 -7.79 10.92 -13.30
C VAL A 89 -6.76 11.17 -14.42
N SER A 90 -7.21 11.84 -15.47
CA SER A 90 -6.36 12.15 -16.63
C SER A 90 -5.32 13.25 -16.33
N ASP A 91 -5.59 14.17 -15.42
CA ASP A 91 -4.71 15.28 -15.03
C ASP A 91 -4.59 15.39 -13.51
N GLY A 92 -3.51 14.83 -12.98
CA GLY A 92 -3.21 14.88 -11.55
C GLY A 92 -2.96 16.30 -11.03
N ASN A 93 -2.35 17.18 -11.83
CA ASN A 93 -2.07 18.56 -11.40
C ASN A 93 -3.36 19.37 -11.24
N SER A 94 -4.28 19.28 -12.20
CA SER A 94 -5.58 19.93 -12.08
C SER A 94 -6.36 19.41 -10.89
N PHE A 95 -6.27 18.10 -10.58
CA PHE A 95 -6.88 17.53 -9.38
C PHE A 95 -6.29 18.10 -8.08
N LEU A 96 -4.95 18.22 -7.98
CA LEU A 96 -4.30 18.83 -6.81
C LEU A 96 -4.70 20.32 -6.64
N ASN A 97 -4.73 21.10 -7.73
CA ASN A 97 -5.18 22.49 -7.71
C ASN A 97 -6.62 22.61 -7.20
N MET A 98 -7.50 21.68 -7.60
CA MET A 98 -8.87 21.62 -7.09
C MET A 98 -8.91 21.35 -5.59
N LEU A 99 -8.11 20.40 -5.08
CA LEU A 99 -8.02 20.11 -3.64
C LEU A 99 -7.56 21.33 -2.84
N GLU A 100 -6.56 22.07 -3.34
CA GLU A 100 -6.09 23.31 -2.70
C GLU A 100 -7.19 24.39 -2.69
N GLY A 101 -7.90 24.56 -3.80
CA GLY A 101 -9.06 25.45 -3.89
C GLY A 101 -10.20 25.09 -2.94
N LEU A 102 -10.37 23.80 -2.62
CA LEU A 102 -11.33 23.29 -1.63
C LEU A 102 -10.80 23.35 -0.18
N GLY A 103 -9.62 23.93 0.05
CA GLY A 103 -9.06 24.12 1.38
C GLY A 103 -8.30 22.91 1.95
N PHE A 104 -7.93 21.95 1.12
CA PHE A 104 -6.98 20.91 1.51
C PHE A 104 -5.56 21.45 1.47
N GLU A 105 -4.67 20.86 2.26
CA GLU A 105 -3.25 21.21 2.29
C GLU A 105 -2.37 19.97 2.12
N LEU A 106 -1.19 20.15 1.52
CA LEU A 106 -0.18 19.12 1.42
C LEU A 106 0.21 18.62 2.82
N SER A 107 0.11 17.32 3.03
CA SER A 107 0.39 16.66 4.31
C SER A 107 1.64 15.79 4.29
N LEU A 108 1.89 15.09 3.18
CA LEU A 108 2.98 14.12 3.06
C LEU A 108 3.26 13.82 1.60
N LYS A 109 4.52 13.55 1.28
CA LYS A 109 4.95 12.89 0.04
C LYS A 109 5.60 11.57 0.38
N LYS A 110 5.39 10.54 -0.45
CA LYS A 110 6.00 9.22 -0.29
C LYS A 110 6.38 8.69 -1.67
N HIS A 111 7.59 8.17 -1.78
CA HIS A 111 8.04 7.45 -2.97
C HIS A 111 8.23 5.97 -2.62
N LYS A 112 7.67 5.11 -3.45
CA LYS A 112 7.63 3.67 -3.23
C LYS A 112 7.94 2.95 -4.55
N LYS A 113 8.93 2.06 -4.54
CA LYS A 113 9.22 1.11 -5.62
C LYS A 113 8.71 -0.25 -5.22
N THR A 114 8.07 -0.96 -6.15
CA THR A 114 7.33 -2.18 -5.83
C THR A 114 7.56 -3.23 -6.91
N LYS A 115 7.89 -4.46 -6.50
CA LYS A 115 7.74 -5.65 -7.32
C LYS A 115 6.44 -6.33 -6.91
N SER A 116 5.53 -6.50 -7.86
CA SER A 116 4.20 -7.03 -7.64
C SER A 116 4.11 -8.49 -8.05
N TYR A 117 3.44 -9.28 -7.22
CA TYR A 117 3.19 -10.70 -7.43
C TYR A 117 1.74 -11.05 -7.09
N HIS A 118 1.19 -12.04 -7.77
CA HIS A 118 -0.13 -12.59 -7.50
C HIS A 118 -0.03 -14.04 -7.01
N TYR A 119 -0.76 -14.36 -5.94
CA TYR A 119 -0.88 -15.72 -5.43
C TYR A 119 -2.29 -15.99 -4.93
N LYS A 120 -3.05 -16.81 -5.63
CA LYS A 120 -4.48 -17.09 -5.35
C LYS A 120 -5.28 -15.78 -5.33
N GLU A 121 -5.95 -15.49 -4.19
CA GLU A 121 -6.68 -14.23 -3.96
C GLU A 121 -5.81 -13.11 -3.38
N PHE A 122 -4.51 -13.33 -3.21
CA PHE A 122 -3.60 -12.38 -2.57
C PHE A 122 -2.72 -11.66 -3.58
N HIS A 123 -2.63 -10.36 -3.41
CA HIS A 123 -1.64 -9.51 -4.05
C HIS A 123 -0.48 -9.31 -3.07
N ILE A 124 0.75 -9.53 -3.53
CA ILE A 124 1.97 -9.43 -2.74
C ILE A 124 2.85 -8.36 -3.34
N GLU A 125 3.21 -7.36 -2.57
CA GLU A 125 4.14 -6.32 -2.99
C GLU A 125 5.45 -6.41 -2.19
N LEU A 126 6.58 -6.56 -2.88
CA LEU A 126 7.90 -6.35 -2.31
C LEU A 126 8.26 -4.90 -2.49
N VAL A 127 8.30 -4.17 -1.40
CA VAL A 127 8.27 -2.71 -1.37
C VAL A 127 9.59 -2.14 -0.87
N GLU A 128 10.12 -1.15 -1.60
CA GLU A 128 11.15 -0.25 -1.11
C GLU A 128 10.54 1.14 -0.94
N ILE A 129 10.58 1.69 0.28
CA ILE A 129 10.15 3.06 0.56
C ILE A 129 11.37 3.92 0.83
N GLU A 130 11.51 4.99 0.06
CA GLU A 130 12.56 5.97 0.27
C GLU A 130 12.56 6.47 1.72
N SER A 131 13.73 6.50 2.33
CA SER A 131 13.97 6.88 3.73
C SER A 131 13.49 5.89 4.80
N LEU A 132 12.75 4.82 4.49
CA LEU A 132 12.35 3.82 5.47
C LEU A 132 13.07 2.47 5.27
N GLY A 133 13.16 1.98 4.04
CA GLY A 133 13.73 0.69 3.70
C GLY A 133 12.69 -0.28 3.11
N ASN A 134 12.88 -1.58 3.31
CA ASN A 134 12.12 -2.62 2.62
C ASN A 134 11.01 -3.21 3.48
N PHE A 135 9.90 -3.54 2.80
CA PHE A 135 8.72 -4.14 3.40
C PHE A 135 8.14 -5.20 2.45
N VAL A 136 7.32 -6.08 2.99
CA VAL A 136 6.35 -6.87 2.23
C VAL A 136 4.96 -6.42 2.62
N GLU A 137 4.14 -6.11 1.64
CA GLU A 137 2.70 -5.89 1.78
C GLU A 137 1.98 -7.10 1.18
N ILE A 138 0.96 -7.59 1.85
CA ILE A 138 0.10 -8.66 1.34
C ILE A 138 -1.33 -8.22 1.59
N GLU A 139 -2.12 -8.16 0.53
CA GLU A 139 -3.48 -7.67 0.58
C GLU A 139 -4.46 -8.56 -0.19
N THR A 140 -5.73 -8.44 0.14
CA THR A 140 -6.85 -8.99 -0.61
C THR A 140 -8.05 -8.05 -0.55
N LEU A 141 -8.87 -8.06 -1.59
CA LEU A 141 -10.06 -7.22 -1.68
C LEU A 141 -11.31 -8.03 -1.34
N GLN A 142 -12.21 -7.44 -0.55
CA GLN A 142 -13.47 -8.05 -0.12
C GLN A 142 -14.64 -7.07 -0.32
N GLU A 143 -15.83 -7.61 -0.53
CA GLU A 143 -17.05 -6.79 -0.67
C GLU A 143 -17.52 -6.24 0.68
N ASP A 144 -17.29 -6.99 1.76
CA ASP A 144 -17.68 -6.65 3.12
C ASP A 144 -16.53 -6.88 4.13
N GLU A 145 -16.76 -6.51 5.38
CA GLU A 145 -15.85 -6.68 6.51
C GLU A 145 -16.40 -7.68 7.55
N ASN A 146 -17.08 -8.74 7.12
CA ASN A 146 -17.60 -9.77 8.02
C ASN A 146 -16.49 -10.29 8.95
N PRO A 147 -16.68 -10.27 10.29
CA PRO A 147 -15.62 -10.60 11.26
C PRO A 147 -15.03 -12.01 11.08
N GLU A 148 -15.83 -13.00 10.70
CA GLU A 148 -15.34 -14.37 10.49
C GLU A 148 -14.46 -14.44 9.24
N THR A 149 -14.89 -13.78 8.16
CA THR A 149 -14.11 -13.66 6.92
C THR A 149 -12.79 -12.93 7.18
N VAL A 150 -12.83 -11.79 7.87
CA VAL A 150 -11.63 -11.01 8.20
C VAL A 150 -10.65 -11.85 9.04
N LYS A 151 -11.14 -12.59 10.05
CA LYS A 151 -10.27 -13.45 10.87
C LYS A 151 -9.64 -14.60 10.08
N ARG A 152 -10.41 -15.24 9.20
CA ARG A 152 -9.90 -16.28 8.29
C ARG A 152 -8.81 -15.72 7.37
N LEU A 153 -9.06 -14.56 6.78
CA LEU A 153 -8.11 -13.88 5.88
C LEU A 153 -6.86 -13.44 6.62
N GLN A 154 -6.96 -12.95 7.85
CA GLN A 154 -5.80 -12.61 8.67
C GLN A 154 -4.84 -13.79 8.83
N ASN A 155 -5.35 -14.98 9.13
CA ASN A 155 -4.52 -16.19 9.23
C ASN A 155 -3.88 -16.54 7.88
N ALA A 156 -4.65 -16.46 6.79
CA ALA A 156 -4.14 -16.74 5.46
C ALA A 156 -3.06 -15.73 5.01
N LEU A 157 -3.20 -14.44 5.34
CA LEU A 157 -2.18 -13.41 5.10
C LEU A 157 -0.88 -13.73 5.84
N TYR A 158 -0.96 -14.19 7.10
CA TYR A 158 0.24 -14.63 7.84
C TYR A 158 0.89 -15.88 7.23
N GLU A 159 0.10 -16.84 6.75
CA GLU A 159 0.64 -18.02 6.04
C GLU A 159 1.39 -17.62 4.75
N VAL A 160 0.86 -16.65 4.01
CA VAL A 160 1.53 -16.11 2.81
C VAL A 160 2.81 -15.37 3.20
N LEU A 161 2.78 -14.57 4.27
CA LEU A 161 3.96 -13.87 4.78
C LEU A 161 5.09 -14.84 5.17
N GLU A 162 4.74 -15.94 5.85
CA GLU A 162 5.70 -17.01 6.20
C GLU A 162 6.28 -17.70 4.96
N LYS A 163 5.49 -17.89 3.89
CA LYS A 163 5.98 -18.39 2.60
C LYS A 163 6.99 -17.44 1.96
N CYS A 164 6.82 -16.13 2.13
CA CYS A 164 7.80 -15.12 1.72
C CYS A 164 9.09 -15.14 2.59
N GLY A 165 9.13 -15.99 3.63
CA GLY A 165 10.28 -16.10 4.55
C GLY A 165 10.32 -15.07 5.66
N ILE A 166 9.21 -14.39 5.91
CA ILE A 166 9.08 -13.33 6.93
C ILE A 166 8.17 -13.82 8.05
N SER A 167 8.66 -13.68 9.28
CA SER A 167 7.89 -14.03 10.48
C SER A 167 6.81 -12.98 10.79
N LYS A 168 5.69 -13.43 11.35
CA LYS A 168 4.58 -12.55 11.78
C LYS A 168 4.99 -11.50 12.84
N GLU A 169 6.07 -11.75 13.59
CA GLU A 169 6.63 -10.78 14.53
C GLU A 169 7.23 -9.55 13.85
N ALA A 170 7.52 -9.63 12.54
CA ALA A 170 8.01 -8.51 11.74
C ALA A 170 6.88 -7.60 11.24
N VAL A 171 5.60 -7.94 11.50
CA VAL A 171 4.46 -7.13 11.08
C VAL A 171 4.51 -5.75 11.71
N GLU A 172 4.49 -4.72 10.87
CA GLU A 172 4.48 -3.32 11.28
C GLU A 172 3.04 -2.83 11.41
N LYS A 173 2.68 -2.36 12.60
CA LYS A 173 1.31 -1.93 12.94
C LYS A 173 1.03 -0.47 12.62
N ARG A 174 2.07 0.33 12.41
CA ARG A 174 1.95 1.77 12.11
C ARG A 174 1.80 1.96 10.61
N TYR A 175 1.08 2.99 10.23
CA TYR A 175 1.03 3.44 8.83
C TYR A 175 2.37 4.04 8.39
N TYR A 176 2.70 3.92 7.10
CA TYR A 176 3.90 4.57 6.55
C TYR A 176 3.95 6.08 6.81
N SER A 177 2.80 6.73 6.82
CA SER A 177 2.72 8.16 7.16
C SER A 177 3.18 8.47 8.60
N GLU A 178 3.02 7.55 9.52
CA GLU A 178 3.50 7.68 10.90
C GLU A 178 5.01 7.42 10.97
N LEU A 179 5.49 6.37 10.29
CA LEU A 179 6.91 6.05 10.20
C LEU A 179 7.71 7.20 9.58
N LEU A 180 7.25 7.75 8.44
CA LEU A 180 7.89 8.87 7.75
C LEU A 180 7.92 10.13 8.63
N ARG A 181 6.82 10.45 9.33
CA ARG A 181 6.79 11.59 10.25
C ARG A 181 7.71 11.42 11.47
N GLN A 182 7.89 10.18 11.97
CA GLN A 182 8.84 9.91 13.05
C GLN A 182 10.29 10.06 12.57
N GLN A 183 10.58 9.66 11.34
CA GLN A 183 11.91 9.80 10.75
C GLN A 183 12.27 11.27 10.48
N ALA A 184 11.33 12.08 10.01
CA ALA A 184 11.54 13.51 9.75
C ALA A 184 11.78 14.35 11.04
N LYS A 185 11.56 13.78 12.23
CA LYS A 185 11.79 14.42 13.54
C LYS A 185 13.15 14.09 14.17
N LYS A 186 13.89 13.15 13.57
CA LYS A 186 15.25 12.76 13.97
C LYS A 186 16.31 13.57 13.22
#